data_984e832ee77e3f6a84c3d589986c1a17
#
_entry.id   984e832ee77e3f6a84c3d589986c1a17
#
_cell.length_a   1.000
_cell.length_b   1.000
_cell.length_c   1.000
_cell.angle_alpha   90.00
_cell.angle_beta   90.00
_cell.angle_gamma   90.00
#
_symmetry.space_group_name_H-M   'P 1'
#
loop_
_entity.id
_entity.type
_entity.pdbx_description
1 polymer ?
#
loop_
_entity_poly.entity_id
_entity_poly.type
_entity_poly.pdbx_seq_one_letter_code
_entity_poly.pdbx_strand_id
1 'polypeptide(L)'
;YDGTVPGPVLRARQGERMTQSFRNDLPQASSVHWHGIRIENGMDGVAGLTQPAVAPGEEFLYDFVLPDAGTYWYHPHNRTYEQMARGLYGALIVEEAEVGPDVDLDEVLLLDDWRLTDDAQIAEGFGNMHDWAHAGRIGNWITVNGNGGWTREVARHTRVRLRVVNAANARIFTLEARGLEGWVVALDGMPLEAPLPLSELTLAPAQRADLIVDVVAGIGEEAFLVSFERDGGYAIAAFPVAGVARQARLSAPGALPPNPVPVLGPLETAARAELRMEGGAMGGMRGAMMDGRMMGMRDMAAEGKVWAFNGMADMGDTPLLDARRGETVRIAMINDTAWPHGMHLHGHHFRQIGVNGRLGPLRDTILMNRGETVEIAFVADNPGDWLLHCHMLEHSAGGMMTWLRVA
;
A
#
# COMPACT_ATOMS: atom_id res chain seq x y z
N TYR A 1 1.17 -17.53 -2.36
CA TYR A 1 1.67 -18.19 -1.16
C TYR A 1 0.79 -19.40 -0.85
N ASP A 2 1.39 -20.47 -0.28
CA ASP A 2 0.70 -21.73 0.09
C ASP A 2 -0.20 -22.31 -1.03
N GLY A 3 0.20 -22.14 -2.30
CA GLY A 3 -0.51 -22.65 -3.47
C GLY A 3 -1.78 -21.90 -3.83
N THR A 4 -2.05 -20.75 -3.24
CA THR A 4 -3.23 -19.91 -3.51
C THR A 4 -2.85 -18.51 -4.01
N VAL A 5 -3.76 -17.89 -4.75
CA VAL A 5 -3.69 -16.48 -5.18
C VAL A 5 -5.06 -15.83 -4.95
N PRO A 6 -5.12 -14.78 -4.14
CA PRO A 6 -4.07 -14.30 -3.22
C PRO A 6 -3.62 -15.37 -2.23
N GLY A 7 -2.50 -15.11 -1.56
CA GLY A 7 -2.07 -15.89 -0.40
C GLY A 7 -3.10 -15.85 0.73
N PRO A 8 -2.98 -16.73 1.75
CA PRO A 8 -3.95 -16.82 2.84
C PRO A 8 -4.08 -15.49 3.60
N VAL A 9 -5.31 -15.20 4.06
CA VAL A 9 -5.53 -14.10 5.00
C VAL A 9 -5.00 -14.53 6.37
N LEU A 10 -3.94 -13.89 6.82
CA LEU A 10 -3.39 -14.08 8.16
C LEU A 10 -4.17 -13.20 9.14
N ARG A 11 -4.52 -13.75 10.30
CA ARG A 11 -5.22 -13.02 11.36
C ARG A 11 -4.48 -13.20 12.68
N ALA A 12 -4.32 -12.10 13.41
CA ALA A 12 -3.74 -12.06 14.73
C ALA A 12 -4.39 -10.91 15.51
N ARG A 13 -4.08 -10.78 16.81
CA ARG A 13 -4.60 -9.71 17.66
C ARG A 13 -3.50 -8.70 17.98
N GLN A 14 -3.88 -7.45 18.14
CA GLN A 14 -2.97 -6.39 18.58
C GLN A 14 -2.24 -6.78 19.88
N GLY A 15 -0.93 -6.57 19.90
CA GLY A 15 -0.03 -6.93 20.98
C GLY A 15 0.49 -8.37 20.94
N GLU A 16 -0.06 -9.23 20.07
CA GLU A 16 0.46 -10.59 19.91
C GLU A 16 1.80 -10.60 19.20
N ARG A 17 2.59 -11.64 19.49
CA ARG A 17 3.81 -11.99 18.75
C ARG A 17 3.44 -12.95 17.65
N MET A 18 3.79 -12.59 16.43
CA MET A 18 3.59 -13.40 15.23
C MET A 18 4.90 -14.06 14.82
N THR A 19 4.85 -15.36 14.61
CA THR A 19 5.98 -16.13 14.07
C THR A 19 5.55 -16.78 12.77
N GLN A 20 6.22 -16.43 11.66
CA GLN A 20 5.87 -16.91 10.33
C GLN A 20 7.11 -17.46 9.63
N SER A 21 7.13 -18.75 9.30
CA SER A 21 8.18 -19.34 8.44
C SER A 21 7.88 -19.05 6.98
N PHE A 22 8.87 -18.54 6.28
CA PHE A 22 8.87 -18.37 4.83
C PHE A 22 9.89 -19.32 4.21
N ARG A 23 9.42 -20.30 3.46
CA ARG A 23 10.24 -21.16 2.61
C ARG A 23 10.12 -20.71 1.16
N ASN A 24 11.27 -20.48 0.53
CA ASN A 24 11.30 -20.04 -0.86
C ASN A 24 11.40 -21.23 -1.81
N ASP A 25 10.28 -21.67 -2.35
CA ASP A 25 10.23 -22.73 -3.39
C ASP A 25 10.20 -22.15 -4.83
N LEU A 26 10.41 -20.83 -4.99
CA LEU A 26 10.49 -20.17 -6.30
C LEU A 26 11.86 -20.46 -6.96
N PRO A 27 11.95 -20.35 -8.30
CA PRO A 27 13.23 -20.49 -9.02
C PRO A 27 14.16 -19.28 -8.85
N GLN A 28 13.73 -18.23 -8.16
CA GLN A 28 14.46 -16.98 -7.93
C GLN A 28 14.40 -16.58 -6.45
N ALA A 29 15.38 -15.78 -6.01
CA ALA A 29 15.39 -15.27 -4.65
C ALA A 29 14.17 -14.40 -4.36
N SER A 30 13.72 -14.41 -3.11
CA SER A 30 12.55 -13.66 -2.66
C SER A 30 12.71 -13.18 -1.21
N SER A 31 11.75 -12.44 -0.70
CA SER A 31 11.60 -12.07 0.72
C SER A 31 10.13 -11.79 0.98
N VAL A 32 9.75 -11.57 2.24
CA VAL A 32 8.38 -11.11 2.58
C VAL A 32 8.49 -9.82 3.36
N HIS A 33 7.91 -8.75 2.81
CA HIS A 33 7.69 -7.49 3.51
C HIS A 33 6.29 -7.49 4.12
N TRP A 34 6.19 -7.02 5.36
CA TRP A 34 4.97 -6.88 6.14
C TRP A 34 4.48 -5.44 6.09
N HIS A 35 3.83 -5.11 5.00
CA HIS A 35 3.51 -3.74 4.64
C HIS A 35 2.60 -3.05 5.65
N GLY A 36 3.08 -1.92 6.17
CA GLY A 36 2.37 -1.04 7.09
C GLY A 36 2.53 -1.40 8.57
N ILE A 37 3.17 -2.51 8.91
CA ILE A 37 3.46 -2.85 10.31
C ILE A 37 4.65 -2.02 10.80
N ARG A 38 4.55 -1.42 12.00
CA ARG A 38 5.70 -0.84 12.71
C ARG A 38 6.51 -1.98 13.35
N ILE A 39 7.23 -2.69 12.50
CA ILE A 39 7.92 -3.94 12.78
C ILE A 39 9.36 -3.67 13.25
N GLU A 40 10.00 -4.63 13.92
CA GLU A 40 11.44 -4.60 14.14
C GLU A 40 12.19 -4.63 12.81
N ASN A 41 13.16 -3.74 12.62
CA ASN A 41 13.83 -3.50 11.33
C ASN A 41 14.38 -4.78 10.67
N GLY A 42 14.96 -5.71 11.45
CA GLY A 42 15.45 -6.99 10.92
C GLY A 42 14.37 -7.93 10.39
N MET A 43 13.08 -7.61 10.60
CA MET A 43 11.92 -8.39 10.12
C MET A 43 11.15 -7.68 9.01
N ASP A 44 11.61 -6.52 8.55
CA ASP A 44 10.94 -5.70 7.52
C ASP A 44 10.91 -6.35 6.14
N GLY A 45 11.85 -7.24 5.84
CA GLY A 45 11.84 -8.05 4.63
C GLY A 45 12.42 -7.38 3.37
N VAL A 46 13.09 -6.23 3.49
CA VAL A 46 13.69 -5.54 2.34
C VAL A 46 15.04 -6.16 1.99
N ALA A 47 15.08 -6.87 0.87
CA ALA A 47 16.30 -7.49 0.37
C ALA A 47 17.38 -6.44 0.07
N GLY A 48 18.56 -6.62 0.66
CA GLY A 48 19.72 -5.72 0.48
C GLY A 48 19.75 -4.51 1.42
N LEU A 49 18.69 -4.28 2.23
CA LEU A 49 18.68 -3.23 3.25
C LEU A 49 18.54 -3.83 4.66
N THR A 50 17.48 -4.57 4.93
CA THR A 50 17.17 -5.10 6.27
C THR A 50 17.51 -6.58 6.42
N GLN A 51 17.60 -7.32 5.32
CA GLN A 51 17.99 -8.72 5.28
C GLN A 51 18.57 -9.12 3.91
N PRO A 52 19.30 -10.22 3.79
CA PRO A 52 19.57 -10.84 2.50
C PRO A 52 18.28 -11.40 1.88
N ALA A 53 18.21 -11.45 0.54
CA ALA A 53 17.15 -12.19 -0.14
C ALA A 53 17.27 -13.68 0.17
N VAL A 54 16.14 -14.36 0.41
CA VAL A 54 16.08 -15.80 0.68
C VAL A 54 16.25 -16.55 -0.65
N ALA A 55 17.30 -17.34 -0.78
CA ALA A 55 17.59 -18.08 -2.02
C ALA A 55 16.59 -19.23 -2.25
N PRO A 56 16.48 -19.76 -3.49
CA PRO A 56 15.67 -20.95 -3.77
C PRO A 56 16.01 -22.12 -2.86
N GLY A 57 15.00 -22.69 -2.21
CA GLY A 57 15.12 -23.81 -1.27
C GLY A 57 15.50 -23.42 0.16
N GLU A 58 15.81 -22.14 0.41
CA GLU A 58 16.11 -21.64 1.76
C GLU A 58 14.85 -21.21 2.51
N GLU A 59 15.02 -20.98 3.81
CA GLU A 59 13.97 -20.54 4.72
C GLU A 59 14.40 -19.30 5.51
N PHE A 60 13.42 -18.43 5.86
CA PHE A 60 13.59 -17.32 6.77
C PHE A 60 12.44 -17.32 7.78
N LEU A 61 12.77 -17.11 9.05
CA LEU A 61 11.78 -17.05 10.12
C LEU A 61 11.53 -15.58 10.48
N TYR A 62 10.35 -15.08 10.17
CA TYR A 62 9.85 -13.78 10.64
C TYR A 62 9.25 -13.96 12.03
N ASP A 63 9.69 -13.15 12.99
CA ASP A 63 9.27 -13.24 14.38
C ASP A 63 9.21 -11.84 15.01
N PHE A 64 8.02 -11.27 15.11
CA PHE A 64 7.78 -9.87 15.47
C PHE A 64 6.49 -9.66 16.26
N VAL A 65 6.39 -8.53 16.94
CA VAL A 65 5.18 -8.10 17.65
C VAL A 65 4.30 -7.25 16.72
N LEU A 66 2.99 -7.37 16.88
CA LEU A 66 1.96 -6.60 16.16
C LEU A 66 1.46 -5.44 17.04
N PRO A 67 2.09 -4.25 16.98
CA PRO A 67 1.78 -3.18 17.93
C PRO A 67 0.43 -2.50 17.64
N ASP A 68 -0.02 -2.52 16.39
CA ASP A 68 -1.15 -1.74 15.89
C ASP A 68 -2.23 -2.65 15.32
N ALA A 69 -3.51 -2.42 15.71
CA ALA A 69 -4.66 -3.05 15.08
C ALA A 69 -4.94 -2.38 13.71
N GLY A 70 -5.39 -3.16 12.73
CA GLY A 70 -5.73 -2.62 11.40
C GLY A 70 -5.66 -3.63 10.27
N THR A 71 -5.76 -3.10 9.06
CA THR A 71 -5.66 -3.84 7.81
C THR A 71 -4.28 -3.61 7.21
N TYR A 72 -3.51 -4.68 7.14
CA TYR A 72 -2.17 -4.76 6.60
C TYR A 72 -2.12 -5.83 5.52
N TRP A 73 -0.97 -5.96 4.85
CA TRP A 73 -0.79 -6.97 3.83
C TRP A 73 0.68 -7.38 3.73
N TYR A 74 0.98 -8.44 3.02
CA TYR A 74 2.34 -8.93 2.84
C TYR A 74 2.61 -9.24 1.38
N HIS A 75 3.85 -8.97 0.95
CA HIS A 75 4.28 -9.16 -0.43
C HIS A 75 5.80 -9.30 -0.51
N PRO A 76 6.37 -9.81 -1.64
CA PRO A 76 7.81 -9.88 -1.79
C PRO A 76 8.46 -8.50 -1.91
N HIS A 77 9.69 -8.38 -1.45
CA HIS A 77 10.52 -7.18 -1.63
C HIS A 77 11.85 -7.47 -2.36
N ASN A 78 11.81 -8.44 -3.29
CA ASN A 78 12.87 -8.75 -4.25
C ASN A 78 12.23 -9.06 -5.60
N ARG A 79 12.60 -8.36 -6.67
CA ARG A 79 11.92 -8.41 -7.99
C ARG A 79 10.40 -8.24 -7.87
N THR A 80 9.99 -7.33 -7.03
CA THR A 80 8.60 -7.15 -6.60
C THR A 80 7.65 -6.94 -7.79
N TYR A 81 8.06 -6.17 -8.79
CA TYR A 81 7.29 -5.89 -10.01
C TYR A 81 6.88 -7.15 -10.79
N GLU A 82 7.67 -8.22 -10.73
CA GLU A 82 7.33 -9.51 -11.35
C GLU A 82 6.61 -10.44 -10.38
N GLN A 83 7.15 -10.60 -9.17
CA GLN A 83 6.63 -11.57 -8.21
C GLN A 83 5.21 -11.23 -7.76
N MET A 84 4.89 -9.95 -7.53
CA MET A 84 3.51 -9.53 -7.25
C MET A 84 2.58 -9.73 -8.43
N ALA A 85 2.98 -9.32 -9.63
CA ALA A 85 2.18 -9.54 -10.84
C ALA A 85 1.96 -11.02 -11.19
N ARG A 86 2.66 -11.94 -10.51
CA ARG A 86 2.43 -13.39 -10.54
C ARG A 86 1.59 -13.90 -9.36
N GLY A 87 1.06 -13.00 -8.52
CA GLY A 87 0.12 -13.31 -7.45
C GLY A 87 0.73 -13.52 -6.06
N LEU A 88 1.98 -13.08 -5.82
CA LEU A 88 2.62 -13.21 -4.51
C LEU A 88 2.25 -12.03 -3.60
N TYR A 89 1.06 -12.03 -3.06
CA TYR A 89 0.59 -11.11 -2.03
C TYR A 89 -0.52 -11.73 -1.21
N GLY A 90 -0.77 -11.22 -0.01
CA GLY A 90 -1.87 -11.65 0.86
C GLY A 90 -2.14 -10.64 1.96
N ALA A 91 -3.29 -10.73 2.63
CA ALA A 91 -3.68 -9.83 3.69
C ALA A 91 -3.19 -10.29 5.06
N LEU A 92 -2.82 -9.34 5.91
CA LEU A 92 -2.62 -9.52 7.34
C LEU A 92 -3.60 -8.61 8.10
N ILE A 93 -4.51 -9.21 8.85
CA ILE A 93 -5.48 -8.50 9.66
C ILE A 93 -5.06 -8.60 11.12
N VAL A 94 -4.84 -7.45 11.73
CA VAL A 94 -4.59 -7.36 13.16
C VAL A 94 -5.86 -6.83 13.83
N GLU A 95 -6.51 -7.71 14.57
CA GLU A 95 -7.75 -7.39 15.26
C GLU A 95 -7.47 -6.50 16.48
N GLU A 96 -8.43 -5.66 16.82
CA GLU A 96 -8.37 -4.80 18.00
C GLU A 96 -8.17 -5.63 19.29
N ALA A 97 -7.34 -5.16 20.22
CA ALA A 97 -7.09 -5.84 21.50
C ALA A 97 -8.36 -5.94 22.36
N GLU A 98 -9.22 -4.92 22.28
CA GLU A 98 -10.53 -4.86 22.90
C GLU A 98 -11.64 -5.25 21.91
N VAL A 99 -12.89 -4.99 22.28
CA VAL A 99 -14.04 -5.26 21.41
C VAL A 99 -13.96 -4.38 20.17
N GLY A 100 -13.93 -5.00 19.01
CA GLY A 100 -13.97 -4.32 17.72
C GLY A 100 -15.34 -3.67 17.40
N PRO A 101 -15.50 -3.09 16.20
CA PRO A 101 -16.76 -2.45 15.83
C PRO A 101 -17.93 -3.45 15.73
N ASP A 102 -19.13 -2.97 16.05
CA ASP A 102 -20.36 -3.76 15.90
C ASP A 102 -20.70 -3.92 14.41
N VAL A 103 -20.32 -5.06 13.85
CA VAL A 103 -20.53 -5.42 12.44
C VAL A 103 -21.02 -6.87 12.34
N ASP A 104 -21.82 -7.16 11.33
CA ASP A 104 -22.33 -8.51 11.07
C ASP A 104 -21.32 -9.34 10.27
N LEU A 105 -20.56 -8.67 9.40
CA LEU A 105 -19.57 -9.29 8.50
C LEU A 105 -18.28 -8.44 8.50
N ASP A 106 -17.15 -9.13 8.37
CA ASP A 106 -15.82 -8.52 8.19
C ASP A 106 -15.15 -9.18 6.97
N GLU A 107 -15.17 -8.48 5.83
CA GLU A 107 -14.72 -8.97 4.54
C GLU A 107 -13.44 -8.26 4.08
N VAL A 108 -12.44 -9.04 3.68
CA VAL A 108 -11.20 -8.55 3.11
C VAL A 108 -11.31 -8.54 1.59
N LEU A 109 -11.06 -7.40 0.96
CA LEU A 109 -11.09 -7.21 -0.49
C LEU A 109 -9.70 -6.78 -0.97
N LEU A 110 -8.91 -7.74 -1.47
CA LEU A 110 -7.65 -7.49 -2.15
C LEU A 110 -7.93 -7.17 -3.61
N LEU A 111 -7.79 -5.91 -3.97
CA LEU A 111 -7.97 -5.41 -5.33
C LEU A 111 -6.66 -5.57 -6.10
N ASP A 112 -6.71 -6.17 -7.27
CA ASP A 112 -5.55 -6.35 -8.14
C ASP A 112 -5.97 -6.25 -9.61
N ASP A 113 -5.00 -6.08 -10.51
CA ASP A 113 -5.22 -6.14 -11.94
C ASP A 113 -4.17 -7.01 -12.65
N TRP A 114 -4.64 -7.93 -13.46
CA TRP A 114 -3.83 -8.88 -14.19
C TRP A 114 -3.67 -8.46 -15.65
N ARG A 115 -2.45 -8.49 -16.16
CA ARG A 115 -2.23 -8.36 -17.60
C ARG A 115 -2.20 -9.76 -18.21
N LEU A 116 -3.31 -10.13 -18.84
CA LEU A 116 -3.51 -11.45 -19.45
C LEU A 116 -3.42 -11.37 -20.97
N THR A 117 -2.94 -12.46 -21.56
CA THR A 117 -2.98 -12.72 -22.99
C THR A 117 -4.36 -13.23 -23.40
N ASP A 118 -4.63 -13.34 -24.74
CA ASP A 118 -5.92 -13.82 -25.26
C ASP A 118 -6.25 -15.26 -24.85
N ASP A 119 -5.23 -16.06 -24.51
CA ASP A 119 -5.38 -17.43 -23.97
C ASP A 119 -5.36 -17.47 -22.43
N ALA A 120 -5.61 -16.32 -21.80
CA ALA A 120 -5.73 -16.15 -20.34
C ALA A 120 -4.46 -16.55 -19.55
N GLN A 121 -3.29 -16.44 -20.16
CA GLN A 121 -2.02 -16.58 -19.45
C GLN A 121 -1.52 -15.21 -19.00
N ILE A 122 -0.69 -15.18 -17.95
CA ILE A 122 -0.02 -13.95 -17.52
C ILE A 122 0.88 -13.49 -18.66
N ALA A 123 0.62 -12.28 -19.18
CA ALA A 123 1.45 -11.72 -20.22
C ALA A 123 2.87 -11.50 -19.72
N GLU A 124 3.84 -12.07 -20.39
CA GLU A 124 5.26 -11.87 -20.12
C GLU A 124 5.70 -10.44 -20.50
N GLY A 125 6.97 -10.15 -20.52
CA GLY A 125 7.50 -8.81 -20.82
C GLY A 125 7.66 -7.97 -19.56
N PHE A 126 7.89 -8.60 -18.42
CA PHE A 126 8.29 -7.93 -17.18
C PHE A 126 9.59 -7.15 -17.39
N GLY A 127 9.64 -5.94 -16.86
CA GLY A 127 10.79 -5.06 -17.01
C GLY A 127 10.89 -4.38 -18.38
N ASN A 128 9.81 -4.35 -19.21
CA ASN A 128 9.82 -3.61 -20.45
C ASN A 128 9.87 -2.09 -20.18
N MET A 129 10.58 -1.36 -21.04
CA MET A 129 10.86 0.06 -20.85
C MET A 129 9.60 0.94 -20.85
N HIS A 130 8.54 0.53 -21.56
CA HIS A 130 7.29 1.28 -21.57
C HIS A 130 6.64 1.29 -20.19
N ASP A 131 6.50 0.12 -19.55
CA ASP A 131 5.92 0.04 -18.20
C ASP A 131 6.80 0.79 -17.19
N TRP A 132 8.12 0.67 -17.32
CA TRP A 132 9.04 1.33 -16.38
C TRP A 132 9.01 2.84 -16.48
N ALA A 133 8.91 3.40 -17.69
CA ALA A 133 9.03 4.84 -17.90
C ALA A 133 7.68 5.60 -17.88
N HIS A 134 6.53 4.91 -17.81
CA HIS A 134 5.20 5.52 -17.90
C HIS A 134 4.40 5.25 -16.61
N ALA A 135 3.20 4.68 -16.72
CA ALA A 135 2.27 4.48 -15.61
C ALA A 135 2.50 3.18 -14.82
N GLY A 136 3.56 2.43 -15.11
CA GLY A 136 3.76 1.09 -14.57
C GLY A 136 3.01 0.01 -15.36
N ARG A 137 3.04 -1.23 -14.84
CA ARG A 137 2.35 -2.38 -15.44
C ARG A 137 0.86 -2.36 -15.07
N ILE A 138 0.04 -1.75 -15.92
CA ILE A 138 -1.41 -1.79 -15.79
C ILE A 138 -1.95 -3.06 -16.46
N GLY A 139 -2.81 -3.80 -15.75
CA GLY A 139 -3.48 -4.99 -16.24
C GLY A 139 -4.70 -4.68 -17.11
N ASN A 140 -5.24 -5.73 -17.74
CA ASN A 140 -6.49 -5.68 -18.53
C ASN A 140 -7.63 -6.47 -17.88
N TRP A 141 -7.39 -7.04 -16.71
CA TRP A 141 -8.37 -7.84 -15.97
C TRP A 141 -8.32 -7.50 -14.47
N ILE A 142 -9.32 -6.77 -13.99
CA ILE A 142 -9.44 -6.42 -12.56
C ILE A 142 -10.02 -7.60 -11.79
N THR A 143 -9.47 -7.88 -10.62
CA THR A 143 -9.92 -8.91 -9.71
C THR A 143 -10.09 -8.40 -8.28
N VAL A 144 -10.99 -9.05 -7.54
CA VAL A 144 -11.10 -8.96 -6.09
C VAL A 144 -10.87 -10.36 -5.53
N ASN A 145 -9.88 -10.49 -4.64
CA ASN A 145 -9.46 -11.79 -4.08
C ASN A 145 -9.17 -12.84 -5.17
N GLY A 146 -8.53 -12.43 -6.28
CA GLY A 146 -8.21 -13.28 -7.41
C GLY A 146 -9.38 -13.63 -8.33
N ASN A 147 -10.59 -13.10 -8.08
CA ASN A 147 -11.79 -13.37 -8.87
C ASN A 147 -12.22 -12.14 -9.66
N GLY A 148 -12.51 -12.29 -10.96
CA GLY A 148 -13.04 -11.23 -11.82
C GLY A 148 -14.53 -10.93 -11.63
N GLY A 149 -15.21 -11.60 -10.71
CA GLY A 149 -16.64 -11.44 -10.39
C GLY A 149 -16.90 -11.85 -8.94
N TRP A 150 -16.24 -11.17 -8.00
CA TRP A 150 -16.40 -11.49 -6.58
C TRP A 150 -17.80 -11.14 -6.09
N THR A 151 -18.45 -12.07 -5.37
CA THR A 151 -19.81 -11.89 -4.86
C THR A 151 -19.95 -12.36 -3.42
N ARG A 152 -20.80 -11.67 -2.65
CA ARG A 152 -21.17 -12.04 -1.29
C ARG A 152 -22.66 -11.78 -1.08
N GLU A 153 -23.49 -12.81 -0.92
CA GLU A 153 -24.88 -12.63 -0.55
C GLU A 153 -25.02 -12.00 0.84
N VAL A 154 -25.89 -11.01 0.96
CA VAL A 154 -26.15 -10.26 2.19
C VAL A 154 -27.65 -10.03 2.39
N ALA A 155 -28.06 -9.69 3.60
CA ALA A 155 -29.42 -9.23 3.86
C ALA A 155 -29.47 -7.68 3.88
N ARG A 156 -30.63 -7.11 3.58
CA ARG A 156 -30.85 -5.68 3.72
C ARG A 156 -30.59 -5.23 5.17
N HIS A 157 -29.90 -4.10 5.34
CA HIS A 157 -29.44 -3.54 6.60
C HIS A 157 -28.40 -4.41 7.35
N THR A 158 -27.77 -5.37 6.67
CA THR A 158 -26.51 -5.95 7.19
C THR A 158 -25.44 -4.87 7.25
N ARG A 159 -24.74 -4.79 8.36
CA ARG A 159 -23.55 -3.93 8.52
C ARG A 159 -22.29 -4.72 8.22
N VAL A 160 -21.50 -4.25 7.27
CA VAL A 160 -20.30 -4.94 6.82
C VAL A 160 -19.07 -4.04 7.05
N ARG A 161 -18.01 -4.57 7.64
CA ARG A 161 -16.68 -4.00 7.55
C ARG A 161 -16.03 -4.52 6.27
N LEU A 162 -15.72 -3.62 5.34
CA LEU A 162 -14.95 -3.92 4.14
C LEU A 162 -13.52 -3.43 4.35
N ARG A 163 -12.57 -4.37 4.32
CA ARG A 163 -11.13 -4.09 4.42
C ARG A 163 -10.54 -4.10 3.03
N VAL A 164 -10.46 -2.93 2.42
CA VAL A 164 -10.07 -2.77 1.02
C VAL A 164 -8.57 -2.51 0.94
N VAL A 165 -7.86 -3.33 0.18
CA VAL A 165 -6.42 -3.24 -0.06
C VAL A 165 -6.18 -3.11 -1.56
N ASN A 166 -5.45 -2.10 -2.01
CA ASN A 166 -4.97 -2.04 -3.38
C ASN A 166 -3.63 -2.78 -3.49
N ALA A 167 -3.66 -4.01 -3.97
CA ALA A 167 -2.49 -4.87 -4.18
C ALA A 167 -1.96 -4.84 -5.64
N ALA A 168 -2.50 -3.98 -6.50
CA ALA A 168 -2.06 -3.87 -7.88
C ALA A 168 -0.64 -3.28 -7.98
N ASN A 169 0.12 -3.67 -9.01
CA ASN A 169 1.46 -3.15 -9.27
C ASN A 169 1.49 -1.63 -9.44
N ALA A 170 0.49 -1.08 -10.15
CA ALA A 170 0.52 0.33 -10.54
C ALA A 170 -0.87 0.98 -10.66
N ARG A 171 -1.97 0.18 -10.72
CA ARG A 171 -3.31 0.74 -10.90
C ARG A 171 -3.76 1.53 -9.69
N ILE A 172 -4.17 2.77 -9.93
CA ILE A 172 -4.88 3.60 -8.96
C ILE A 172 -6.37 3.30 -9.13
N PHE A 173 -7.01 2.81 -8.06
CA PHE A 173 -8.45 2.57 -8.07
C PHE A 173 -9.22 3.79 -7.58
N THR A 174 -10.24 4.19 -8.33
CA THR A 174 -11.26 5.15 -7.88
C THR A 174 -12.56 4.40 -7.68
N LEU A 175 -13.02 4.32 -6.45
CA LEU A 175 -14.10 3.44 -6.01
C LEU A 175 -15.33 4.25 -5.58
N GLU A 176 -16.53 3.74 -5.92
CA GLU A 176 -17.82 4.21 -5.44
C GLU A 176 -18.64 3.03 -4.93
N ALA A 177 -19.37 3.23 -3.84
CA ALA A 177 -20.31 2.26 -3.30
C ALA A 177 -21.73 2.56 -3.83
N ARG A 178 -22.41 1.56 -4.38
CA ARG A 178 -23.80 1.65 -4.85
C ARG A 178 -24.68 0.65 -4.11
N GLY A 179 -25.78 1.10 -3.57
CA GLY A 179 -26.63 0.26 -2.70
C GLY A 179 -25.98 -0.07 -1.35
N LEU A 180 -24.85 0.55 -1.04
CA LEU A 180 -24.15 0.55 0.24
C LEU A 180 -23.98 2.00 0.69
N GLU A 181 -24.24 2.30 1.94
CA GLU A 181 -23.99 3.60 2.55
C GLU A 181 -23.20 3.44 3.84
N GLY A 182 -22.23 4.28 4.10
CA GLY A 182 -21.41 4.12 5.30
C GLY A 182 -20.30 5.14 5.46
N TRP A 183 -19.21 4.68 6.04
CA TRP A 183 -18.11 5.53 6.50
C TRP A 183 -16.76 4.87 6.25
N VAL A 184 -15.75 5.70 5.99
CA VAL A 184 -14.35 5.33 6.13
C VAL A 184 -13.98 5.44 7.60
N VAL A 185 -13.44 4.40 8.19
CA VAL A 185 -13.11 4.34 9.63
C VAL A 185 -11.61 4.20 9.89
N ALA A 186 -10.83 3.71 8.91
CA ALA A 186 -9.37 3.65 8.99
C ALA A 186 -8.75 3.82 7.60
N LEU A 187 -7.53 4.33 7.55
CA LEU A 187 -6.70 4.45 6.35
C LEU A 187 -5.32 3.88 6.66
N ASP A 188 -4.78 3.05 5.75
CA ASP A 188 -3.49 2.38 5.86
C ASP A 188 -3.27 1.70 7.23
N GLY A 189 -4.33 0.99 7.70
CA GLY A 189 -4.33 0.31 9.00
C GLY A 189 -4.56 1.22 10.20
N MET A 190 -4.53 2.55 10.05
CA MET A 190 -4.65 3.49 11.17
C MET A 190 -6.08 4.02 11.31
N PRO A 191 -6.69 3.91 12.51
CA PRO A 191 -8.01 4.46 12.81
C PRO A 191 -8.07 5.97 12.56
N LEU A 192 -9.18 6.43 12.01
CA LEU A 192 -9.50 7.85 11.93
C LEU A 192 -9.98 8.37 13.29
N GLU A 193 -9.71 9.64 13.60
CA GLU A 193 -10.19 10.31 14.81
C GLU A 193 -11.72 10.33 14.90
N ALA A 194 -12.39 10.36 13.74
CA ALA A 194 -13.83 10.19 13.59
C ALA A 194 -14.13 9.55 12.23
N PRO A 195 -15.18 8.71 12.13
CA PRO A 195 -15.62 8.16 10.84
C PRO A 195 -15.97 9.27 9.86
N LEU A 196 -15.48 9.14 8.62
CA LEU A 196 -15.79 10.08 7.52
C LEU A 196 -16.88 9.47 6.63
N PRO A 197 -17.94 10.21 6.26
CA PRO A 197 -18.93 9.71 5.32
C PRO A 197 -18.27 9.16 4.05
N LEU A 198 -18.67 7.97 3.64
CA LEU A 198 -18.15 7.34 2.42
C LEU A 198 -18.66 8.11 1.20
N SER A 199 -17.74 8.55 0.39
CA SER A 199 -17.95 9.12 -0.93
C SER A 199 -17.06 8.37 -1.92
N GLU A 200 -16.64 9.00 -3.01
CA GLU A 200 -15.60 8.47 -3.87
C GLU A 200 -14.30 8.24 -3.07
N LEU A 201 -13.71 7.06 -3.23
CA LEU A 201 -12.49 6.64 -2.56
C LEU A 201 -11.41 6.34 -3.58
N THR A 202 -10.33 7.12 -3.59
CA THR A 202 -9.15 6.83 -4.41
C THR A 202 -8.09 6.11 -3.59
N LEU A 203 -7.60 4.97 -4.10
CA LEU A 203 -6.53 4.16 -3.51
C LEU A 203 -5.39 3.98 -4.51
N ALA A 204 -4.23 4.56 -4.22
CA ALA A 204 -2.99 4.23 -4.90
C ALA A 204 -2.54 2.80 -4.58
N PRO A 205 -1.62 2.20 -5.37
CA PRO A 205 -0.98 0.94 -4.98
C PRO A 205 -0.48 0.98 -3.54
N ALA A 206 -0.71 -0.10 -2.80
CA ALA A 206 -0.40 -0.29 -1.38
C ALA A 206 -1.33 0.40 -0.37
N GLN A 207 -2.14 1.35 -0.78
CA GLN A 207 -3.07 1.99 0.15
C GLN A 207 -4.20 1.04 0.58
N ARG A 208 -4.66 1.23 1.80
CA ARG A 208 -5.77 0.48 2.40
C ARG A 208 -6.80 1.43 2.98
N ALA A 209 -8.06 0.98 2.97
CA ALA A 209 -9.15 1.65 3.67
C ALA A 209 -10.07 0.63 4.33
N ASP A 210 -10.41 0.87 5.58
CA ASP A 210 -11.48 0.13 6.25
C ASP A 210 -12.76 0.96 6.18
N LEU A 211 -13.79 0.33 5.64
CA LEU A 211 -15.12 0.91 5.51
C LEU A 211 -16.08 0.17 6.43
N ILE A 212 -16.98 0.89 7.10
CA ILE A 212 -18.18 0.30 7.72
C ILE A 212 -19.37 0.76 6.91
N VAL A 213 -20.03 -0.18 6.23
CA VAL A 213 -21.16 0.09 5.34
C VAL A 213 -22.40 -0.68 5.74
N ASP A 214 -23.57 -0.08 5.54
CA ASP A 214 -24.86 -0.72 5.69
C ASP A 214 -25.44 -0.99 4.30
N VAL A 215 -25.98 -2.20 4.08
CA VAL A 215 -26.66 -2.57 2.85
C VAL A 215 -28.00 -1.86 2.78
N VAL A 216 -28.19 -0.96 1.81
CA VAL A 216 -29.43 -0.17 1.62
C VAL A 216 -30.23 -0.60 0.39
N ALA A 217 -29.64 -1.36 -0.51
CA ALA A 217 -30.35 -1.95 -1.65
C ALA A 217 -31.51 -2.83 -1.19
N GLY A 218 -32.57 -2.91 -2.02
CA GLY A 218 -33.77 -3.68 -1.75
C GLY A 218 -33.59 -5.18 -1.90
N ILE A 219 -34.50 -5.97 -1.33
CA ILE A 219 -34.52 -7.44 -1.53
C ILE A 219 -34.69 -7.75 -3.01
N GLY A 220 -33.84 -8.64 -3.54
CA GLY A 220 -33.82 -9.01 -4.96
C GLY A 220 -33.01 -8.04 -5.84
N GLU A 221 -32.48 -6.98 -5.27
CA GLU A 221 -31.50 -6.08 -5.90
C GLU A 221 -30.08 -6.49 -5.55
N GLU A 222 -29.09 -5.80 -6.13
CA GLU A 222 -27.69 -5.97 -5.80
C GLU A 222 -27.09 -4.63 -5.39
N ALA A 223 -26.21 -4.65 -4.38
CA ALA A 223 -25.32 -3.56 -4.06
C ALA A 223 -23.93 -3.84 -4.67
N PHE A 224 -23.14 -2.80 -4.93
CA PHE A 224 -21.87 -2.93 -5.63
C PHE A 224 -20.77 -2.05 -5.04
N LEU A 225 -19.54 -2.53 -5.14
CA LEU A 225 -18.36 -1.69 -5.20
C LEU A 225 -17.98 -1.53 -6.69
N VAL A 226 -17.91 -0.29 -7.15
CA VAL A 226 -17.68 0.07 -8.56
C VAL A 226 -16.31 0.72 -8.67
N SER A 227 -15.46 0.25 -9.57
CA SER A 227 -14.23 0.92 -9.98
C SER A 227 -14.48 1.77 -11.21
N PHE A 228 -14.01 3.03 -11.18
CA PHE A 228 -14.12 3.94 -12.33
C PHE A 228 -12.82 3.93 -13.12
N GLU A 229 -12.99 3.67 -14.42
CA GLU A 229 -11.96 3.75 -15.43
C GLU A 229 -12.30 4.89 -16.41
N ARG A 230 -11.40 5.17 -17.36
CA ARG A 230 -11.61 6.24 -18.36
C ARG A 230 -12.85 6.04 -19.24
N ASP A 231 -13.25 4.81 -19.46
CA ASP A 231 -14.35 4.37 -20.34
C ASP A 231 -15.63 4.01 -19.59
N GLY A 232 -15.64 4.11 -18.25
CA GLY A 232 -16.83 3.91 -17.44
C GLY A 232 -16.58 3.27 -16.09
N GLY A 233 -17.68 2.94 -15.40
CA GLY A 233 -17.64 2.25 -14.11
C GLY A 233 -17.90 0.76 -14.26
N TYR A 234 -17.10 -0.05 -13.59
CA TYR A 234 -17.20 -1.51 -13.58
C TYR A 234 -17.48 -2.01 -12.16
N ALA A 235 -18.53 -2.83 -11.98
CA ALA A 235 -18.77 -3.52 -10.71
C ALA A 235 -17.65 -4.55 -10.47
N ILE A 236 -16.83 -4.33 -9.44
CA ILE A 236 -15.73 -5.22 -9.08
C ILE A 236 -16.09 -6.17 -7.93
N ALA A 237 -17.08 -5.80 -7.10
CA ALA A 237 -17.67 -6.66 -6.09
C ALA A 237 -19.19 -6.45 -6.06
N ALA A 238 -19.93 -7.55 -5.99
CA ALA A 238 -21.39 -7.55 -5.94
C ALA A 238 -21.90 -8.16 -4.63
N PHE A 239 -22.96 -7.55 -4.11
CA PHE A 239 -23.64 -7.99 -2.89
C PHE A 239 -25.13 -8.22 -3.22
N PRO A 240 -25.49 -9.42 -3.72
CA PRO A 240 -26.89 -9.80 -3.91
C PRO A 240 -27.66 -9.75 -2.59
N VAL A 241 -28.83 -9.09 -2.57
CA VAL A 241 -29.59 -8.86 -1.33
C VAL A 241 -30.71 -9.88 -1.19
N ALA A 242 -30.58 -10.76 -0.19
CA ALA A 242 -31.57 -11.77 0.17
C ALA A 242 -32.02 -11.60 1.63
N GLY A 243 -33.31 -11.32 1.84
CA GLY A 243 -33.84 -11.13 3.19
C GLY A 243 -33.54 -9.79 3.85
N VAL A 244 -33.81 -9.70 5.15
CA VAL A 244 -33.65 -8.49 5.98
C VAL A 244 -32.94 -8.87 7.26
N ALA A 245 -31.79 -8.26 7.54
CA ALA A 245 -31.05 -8.45 8.78
C ALA A 245 -31.71 -7.68 9.94
N ARG A 246 -32.19 -6.44 9.65
CA ARG A 246 -32.80 -5.54 10.64
C ARG A 246 -33.91 -4.72 9.99
N GLN A 247 -34.88 -4.29 10.81
CA GLN A 247 -35.96 -3.40 10.35
C GLN A 247 -35.46 -2.00 9.97
N ALA A 248 -34.38 -1.54 10.61
CA ALA A 248 -33.75 -0.25 10.35
C ALA A 248 -32.23 -0.37 10.43
N ARG A 249 -31.52 0.56 9.79
CA ARG A 249 -30.06 0.67 9.91
C ARG A 249 -29.64 0.98 11.34
N LEU A 250 -28.45 0.53 11.70
CA LEU A 250 -27.80 0.95 12.94
C LEU A 250 -27.41 2.44 12.87
N SER A 251 -27.21 3.07 14.04
CA SER A 251 -26.62 4.41 14.11
C SER A 251 -25.21 4.41 13.50
N ALA A 252 -24.70 5.60 13.16
CA ALA A 252 -23.33 5.77 12.70
C ALA A 252 -22.35 5.10 13.67
N PRO A 253 -21.29 4.41 13.17
CA PRO A 253 -20.29 3.80 14.03
C PRO A 253 -19.51 4.89 14.79
N GLY A 254 -18.98 4.55 15.97
CA GLY A 254 -17.96 5.33 16.65
C GLY A 254 -16.60 5.21 15.95
N ALA A 255 -15.63 6.02 16.39
CA ALA A 255 -14.23 5.81 16.01
C ALA A 255 -13.74 4.44 16.52
N LEU A 256 -12.87 3.82 15.74
CA LEU A 256 -12.15 2.62 16.19
C LEU A 256 -11.18 2.98 17.33
N PRO A 257 -10.82 2.02 18.20
CA PRO A 257 -9.79 2.24 19.20
C PRO A 257 -8.50 2.78 18.57
N PRO A 258 -7.86 3.82 19.14
CA PRO A 258 -6.63 4.38 18.60
C PRO A 258 -5.45 3.44 18.80
N ASN A 259 -4.55 3.38 17.81
CA ASN A 259 -3.28 2.68 17.94
C ASN A 259 -2.27 3.49 18.78
N PRO A 260 -1.32 2.83 19.47
CA PRO A 260 -0.33 3.46 20.35
C PRO A 260 0.81 4.09 19.53
N VAL A 261 0.49 5.05 18.67
CA VAL A 261 1.49 5.76 17.84
C VAL A 261 2.08 6.95 18.60
N PRO A 262 3.37 7.30 18.38
CA PRO A 262 3.99 8.43 19.02
C PRO A 262 3.36 9.76 18.57
N VAL A 263 3.37 10.74 19.45
CA VAL A 263 2.84 12.07 19.18
C VAL A 263 3.94 12.95 18.60
N LEU A 264 3.63 13.66 17.50
CA LEU A 264 4.54 14.61 16.87
C LEU A 264 4.96 15.72 17.85
N GLY A 265 6.25 15.98 17.90
CA GLY A 265 6.79 17.17 18.54
C GLY A 265 6.55 18.43 17.68
N PRO A 266 7.06 19.61 18.12
CA PRO A 266 6.90 20.85 17.38
C PRO A 266 7.49 20.75 15.96
N LEU A 267 6.69 21.08 14.94
CA LEU A 267 7.09 20.98 13.54
C LEU A 267 8.18 21.98 13.15
N GLU A 268 8.32 23.07 13.91
CA GLU A 268 9.31 24.12 13.67
C GLU A 268 10.75 23.62 13.93
N THR A 269 10.92 22.71 14.87
CA THR A 269 12.22 22.13 15.29
C THR A 269 12.47 20.75 14.70
N ALA A 270 11.57 20.24 13.87
CA ALA A 270 11.70 18.92 13.25
C ALA A 270 12.94 18.84 12.34
N ALA A 271 13.58 17.68 12.31
CA ALA A 271 14.59 17.37 11.29
C ALA A 271 13.92 17.40 9.89
N ARG A 272 14.65 17.88 8.89
CA ARG A 272 14.06 18.14 7.56
C ARG A 272 14.86 17.50 6.45
N ALA A 273 14.13 16.94 5.48
CA ALA A 273 14.68 16.51 4.20
C ALA A 273 13.79 16.97 3.04
N GLU A 274 14.37 17.05 1.86
CA GLU A 274 13.65 17.23 0.61
C GLU A 274 13.85 15.98 -0.26
N LEU A 275 12.79 15.50 -0.89
CA LEU A 275 12.80 14.40 -1.83
C LEU A 275 12.16 14.85 -3.15
N ARG A 276 12.98 15.08 -4.15
CA ARG A 276 12.55 15.41 -5.51
C ARG A 276 12.50 14.15 -6.36
N MET A 277 11.37 13.88 -6.95
CA MET A 277 11.14 12.78 -7.90
C MET A 277 11.44 13.28 -9.29
N GLU A 278 12.30 12.58 -10.03
CA GLU A 278 12.76 12.98 -11.36
C GLU A 278 12.75 11.78 -12.31
N GLY A 279 12.61 12.03 -13.60
CA GLY A 279 12.74 11.01 -14.65
C GLY A 279 11.42 10.59 -15.28
N GLY A 280 11.42 9.38 -15.80
CA GLY A 280 10.33 8.80 -16.59
C GLY A 280 10.14 9.43 -17.98
N ALA A 281 9.19 8.88 -18.72
CA ALA A 281 8.82 9.44 -20.01
C ALA A 281 8.25 10.85 -19.84
N MET A 282 8.61 11.76 -20.74
CA MET A 282 8.25 13.20 -20.69
C MET A 282 8.83 13.96 -19.49
N GLY A 283 9.71 13.35 -18.70
CA GLY A 283 10.45 14.02 -17.62
C GLY A 283 11.64 14.81 -18.15
N GLY A 284 12.13 15.77 -17.34
CA GLY A 284 13.26 16.65 -17.70
C GLY A 284 14.63 16.10 -17.34
N MET A 285 14.72 14.95 -16.69
CA MET A 285 15.99 14.37 -16.22
C MET A 285 16.93 14.03 -17.37
N ARG A 286 18.20 14.41 -17.27
CA ARG A 286 19.24 14.13 -18.28
C ARG A 286 20.20 13.01 -17.88
N GLY A 287 20.19 12.62 -16.63
CA GLY A 287 21.01 11.59 -16.03
C GLY A 287 20.93 11.65 -14.52
N ALA A 288 21.47 10.66 -13.84
CA ALA A 288 21.54 10.59 -12.39
C ALA A 288 22.82 9.87 -11.93
N MET A 289 23.13 10.00 -10.65
CA MET A 289 24.17 9.19 -10.02
C MET A 289 23.66 7.75 -9.86
N MET A 290 24.47 6.78 -10.21
CA MET A 290 24.26 5.35 -9.98
C MET A 290 25.62 4.71 -9.70
N ASP A 291 25.73 3.92 -8.63
CA ASP A 291 26.97 3.27 -8.19
C ASP A 291 28.17 4.22 -8.12
N GLY A 292 27.95 5.42 -7.58
CA GLY A 292 28.98 6.46 -7.43
C GLY A 292 29.42 7.14 -8.75
N ARG A 293 28.70 6.94 -9.87
CA ARG A 293 29.02 7.51 -11.17
C ARG A 293 27.83 8.29 -11.73
N MET A 294 28.11 9.43 -12.36
CA MET A 294 27.10 10.16 -13.13
C MET A 294 26.86 9.42 -14.44
N MET A 295 25.64 8.96 -14.67
CA MET A 295 25.21 8.26 -15.88
C MET A 295 24.22 9.10 -16.68
N GLY A 296 24.34 9.10 -18.00
CA GLY A 296 23.34 9.69 -18.89
C GLY A 296 22.10 8.79 -19.00
N MET A 297 20.97 9.39 -19.41
CA MET A 297 19.68 8.65 -19.52
C MET A 297 19.75 7.39 -20.37
N ARG A 298 20.56 7.39 -21.45
CA ARG A 298 20.70 6.22 -22.32
C ARG A 298 21.36 5.05 -21.60
N ASP A 299 22.41 5.34 -20.82
CA ASP A 299 23.17 4.31 -20.11
C ASP A 299 22.36 3.80 -18.91
N MET A 300 21.68 4.70 -18.19
CA MET A 300 20.73 4.33 -17.12
C MET A 300 19.62 3.42 -17.65
N ALA A 301 19.02 3.78 -18.79
CA ALA A 301 17.96 2.97 -19.40
C ALA A 301 18.46 1.57 -19.83
N ALA A 302 19.72 1.43 -20.24
CA ALA A 302 20.32 0.13 -20.52
C ALA A 302 20.43 -0.76 -19.27
N GLU A 303 20.57 -0.14 -18.09
CA GLU A 303 20.57 -0.82 -16.77
C GLU A 303 19.16 -0.90 -16.17
N GLY A 304 18.12 -0.52 -16.92
CA GLY A 304 16.73 -0.53 -16.47
C GLY A 304 16.39 0.59 -15.49
N LYS A 305 17.17 1.65 -15.41
CA LYS A 305 16.92 2.79 -14.53
C LYS A 305 16.49 4.01 -15.33
N VAL A 306 15.36 4.58 -14.98
CA VAL A 306 14.76 5.73 -15.67
C VAL A 306 14.20 6.78 -14.72
N TRP A 307 14.30 6.52 -13.40
CA TRP A 307 13.85 7.39 -12.33
C TRP A 307 14.98 7.70 -11.37
N ALA A 308 14.85 8.80 -10.64
CA ALA A 308 15.78 9.19 -9.59
C ALA A 308 15.09 9.95 -8.47
N PHE A 309 15.67 9.89 -7.28
CA PHE A 309 15.40 10.78 -6.16
C PHE A 309 16.60 11.67 -5.93
N ASN A 310 16.41 13.02 -5.95
CA ASN A 310 17.49 13.99 -5.75
C ASN A 310 18.69 13.74 -6.66
N GLY A 311 18.46 13.34 -7.94
CA GLY A 311 19.52 13.01 -8.88
C GLY A 311 20.26 11.70 -8.59
N MET A 312 19.74 10.82 -7.71
CA MET A 312 20.27 9.49 -7.41
C MET A 312 19.25 8.45 -7.90
N ALA A 313 19.68 7.54 -8.77
CA ALA A 313 18.89 6.37 -9.17
C ALA A 313 19.23 5.20 -8.25
N ASP A 314 18.20 4.52 -7.75
CA ASP A 314 18.32 3.45 -6.78
C ASP A 314 18.74 3.88 -5.36
N MET A 315 18.84 2.92 -4.44
CA MET A 315 19.35 3.18 -3.09
C MET A 315 20.83 3.55 -3.13
N GLY A 316 21.15 4.77 -2.74
CA GLY A 316 22.55 5.16 -2.54
C GLY A 316 23.11 4.63 -1.20
N ASP A 317 24.43 4.75 -1.03
CA ASP A 317 25.14 4.33 0.20
C ASP A 317 24.84 5.25 1.40
N THR A 318 24.24 6.41 1.16
CA THR A 318 23.91 7.38 2.21
C THR A 318 22.42 7.55 2.35
N PRO A 319 21.87 7.60 3.59
CA PRO A 319 20.46 7.83 3.80
C PRO A 319 20.04 9.24 3.33
N LEU A 320 18.76 9.38 2.97
CA LEU A 320 18.14 10.69 2.74
C LEU A 320 18.23 11.56 4.01
N LEU A 321 18.11 10.93 5.18
CA LEU A 321 18.19 11.58 6.48
C LEU A 321 18.62 10.57 7.55
N ASP A 322 19.52 11.03 8.45
CA ASP A 322 19.78 10.40 9.75
C ASP A 322 18.92 11.08 10.82
N ALA A 323 18.05 10.36 11.49
CA ALA A 323 17.21 10.86 12.57
C ALA A 323 17.58 10.18 13.89
N ARG A 324 17.45 10.91 15.01
CA ARG A 324 17.55 10.33 16.34
C ARG A 324 16.21 9.71 16.74
N ARG A 325 16.28 8.61 17.47
CA ARG A 325 15.06 8.00 18.01
C ARG A 325 14.22 9.00 18.80
N GLY A 326 12.94 9.10 18.47
CA GLY A 326 11.97 10.02 19.09
C GLY A 326 11.97 11.42 18.47
N GLU A 327 12.81 11.69 17.50
CA GLU A 327 12.84 12.97 16.78
C GLU A 327 11.65 13.09 15.83
N THR A 328 11.05 14.28 15.77
CA THR A 328 10.07 14.59 14.72
C THR A 328 10.80 14.89 13.43
N VAL A 329 10.39 14.23 12.35
CA VAL A 329 10.94 14.38 11.00
C VAL A 329 9.90 14.97 10.08
N ARG A 330 10.32 15.85 9.16
CA ARG A 330 9.52 16.39 8.06
C ARG A 330 10.22 16.09 6.74
N ILE A 331 9.47 15.60 5.76
CA ILE A 331 9.99 15.40 4.40
C ILE A 331 9.09 16.15 3.42
N ALA A 332 9.67 17.11 2.69
CA ALA A 332 9.03 17.77 1.57
C ALA A 332 9.28 16.93 0.32
N MET A 333 8.23 16.31 -0.22
CA MET A 333 8.29 15.50 -1.44
C MET A 333 7.76 16.32 -2.62
N ILE A 334 8.53 16.39 -3.70
CA ILE A 334 8.24 17.17 -4.90
C ILE A 334 8.16 16.23 -6.09
N ASN A 335 6.98 16.08 -6.68
CA ASN A 335 6.81 15.29 -7.90
C ASN A 335 7.11 16.15 -9.14
N ASP A 336 8.38 16.14 -9.59
CA ASP A 336 8.85 16.82 -10.80
C ASP A 336 8.86 15.88 -12.02
N THR A 337 7.87 14.99 -12.08
CA THR A 337 7.67 14.04 -13.17
C THR A 337 6.35 14.28 -13.90
N ALA A 338 6.14 13.56 -15.00
CA ALA A 338 4.86 13.60 -15.73
C ALA A 338 3.81 12.61 -15.21
N TRP A 339 4.12 11.84 -14.14
CA TRP A 339 3.34 10.70 -13.67
C TRP A 339 2.95 10.83 -12.20
N PRO A 340 1.84 10.20 -11.77
CA PRO A 340 1.54 10.05 -10.35
C PRO A 340 2.47 9.01 -9.70
N HIS A 341 2.64 9.10 -8.39
CA HIS A 341 3.43 8.16 -7.59
C HIS A 341 2.74 7.86 -6.26
N GLY A 342 2.69 6.58 -5.87
CA GLY A 342 2.32 6.14 -4.52
C GLY A 342 3.58 6.06 -3.65
N MET A 343 3.80 7.04 -2.78
CA MET A 343 5.02 7.08 -1.95
C MET A 343 4.79 6.37 -0.62
N HIS A 344 5.59 5.33 -0.35
CA HIS A 344 5.51 4.51 0.85
C HIS A 344 6.76 4.63 1.72
N LEU A 345 6.55 4.76 3.03
CA LEU A 345 7.58 4.75 4.05
C LEU A 345 7.46 3.52 4.94
N HIS A 346 8.51 2.71 5.00
CA HIS A 346 8.58 1.52 5.84
C HIS A 346 8.69 1.85 7.34
N GLY A 347 8.19 0.98 8.18
CA GLY A 347 8.37 0.98 9.62
C GLY A 347 7.76 2.14 10.40
N HIS A 348 7.14 3.10 9.72
CA HIS A 348 6.58 4.32 10.31
C HIS A 348 5.24 4.69 9.67
N HIS A 349 4.40 5.41 10.43
CA HIS A 349 3.24 6.11 9.89
C HIS A 349 3.44 7.61 9.99
N PHE A 350 3.04 8.33 8.96
CA PHE A 350 3.18 9.78 8.86
C PHE A 350 1.83 10.47 8.74
N ARG A 351 1.81 11.77 8.97
CA ARG A 351 0.69 12.67 8.66
C ARG A 351 1.10 13.64 7.58
N GLN A 352 0.25 13.85 6.58
CA GLN A 352 0.43 14.96 5.63
C GLN A 352 0.21 16.28 6.35
N ILE A 353 1.07 17.25 6.07
CA ILE A 353 0.92 18.64 6.53
C ILE A 353 0.14 19.40 5.45
N GLY A 354 -1.09 19.79 5.76
CA GLY A 354 -1.92 20.60 4.87
C GLY A 354 -1.46 22.06 4.81
N VAL A 355 -2.02 22.82 3.84
CA VAL A 355 -1.65 24.21 3.53
C VAL A 355 -1.68 25.15 4.76
N ASN A 356 -2.54 24.90 5.72
CA ASN A 356 -2.67 25.71 6.96
C ASN A 356 -1.96 25.07 8.16
N GLY A 357 -1.01 24.13 7.94
CA GLY A 357 -0.36 23.39 8.99
C GLY A 357 -1.25 22.31 9.66
N ARG A 358 -2.48 22.10 9.15
CA ARG A 358 -3.37 21.06 9.67
C ARG A 358 -2.82 19.68 9.30
N LEU A 359 -2.78 18.79 10.27
CA LEU A 359 -2.32 17.42 10.07
C LEU A 359 -3.47 16.56 9.50
N GLY A 360 -3.16 15.81 8.46
CA GLY A 360 -4.02 14.78 7.91
C GLY A 360 -4.10 13.52 8.77
N PRO A 361 -4.85 12.49 8.36
CA PRO A 361 -4.86 11.19 9.02
C PRO A 361 -3.48 10.53 8.96
N LEU A 362 -3.24 9.57 9.87
CA LEU A 362 -2.05 8.71 9.81
C LEU A 362 -2.15 7.80 8.60
N ARG A 363 -1.04 7.69 7.86
CA ARG A 363 -0.87 6.83 6.70
C ARG A 363 0.56 6.33 6.60
N ASP A 364 0.79 5.29 5.83
CA ASP A 364 2.14 4.86 5.45
C ASP A 364 2.42 5.07 3.94
N THR A 365 1.37 5.32 3.17
CA THR A 365 1.45 5.51 1.73
C THR A 365 0.63 6.74 1.30
N ILE A 366 1.18 7.58 0.44
CA ILE A 366 0.50 8.77 -0.08
C ILE A 366 0.58 8.84 -1.60
N LEU A 367 -0.57 9.12 -2.24
CA LEU A 367 -0.62 9.40 -3.67
C LEU A 367 -0.17 10.83 -3.93
N MET A 368 0.80 10.97 -4.82
CA MET A 368 1.26 12.28 -5.31
C MET A 368 0.95 12.42 -6.79
N ASN A 369 0.14 13.40 -7.14
CA ASN A 369 -0.17 13.70 -8.52
C ASN A 369 1.00 14.43 -9.21
N ARG A 370 0.97 14.45 -10.54
CA ARG A 370 1.94 15.20 -11.35
C ARG A 370 2.06 16.65 -10.89
N GLY A 371 3.30 17.12 -10.65
CA GLY A 371 3.60 18.50 -10.27
C GLY A 371 3.18 18.87 -8.85
N GLU A 372 2.74 17.90 -8.04
CA GLU A 372 2.33 18.12 -6.66
C GLU A 372 3.55 18.18 -5.73
N THR A 373 3.44 19.04 -4.72
CA THR A 373 4.36 19.05 -3.57
C THR A 373 3.56 18.67 -2.34
N VAL A 374 4.02 17.64 -1.64
CA VAL A 374 3.43 17.14 -0.39
C VAL A 374 4.47 17.16 0.70
N GLU A 375 4.11 17.67 1.87
CA GLU A 375 4.95 17.56 3.05
C GLU A 375 4.35 16.57 4.04
N ILE A 376 5.16 15.63 4.51
CA ILE A 376 4.78 14.66 5.54
C ILE A 376 5.57 14.89 6.82
N ALA A 377 4.97 14.49 7.97
CA ALA A 377 5.65 14.48 9.26
C ALA A 377 5.38 13.17 10.00
N PHE A 378 6.42 12.66 10.66
CA PHE A 378 6.35 11.47 11.52
C PHE A 378 7.32 11.58 12.69
N VAL A 379 7.18 10.71 13.67
CA VAL A 379 8.18 10.53 14.72
C VAL A 379 9.07 9.35 14.34
N ALA A 380 10.36 9.55 14.31
CA ALA A 380 11.37 8.52 14.09
C ALA A 380 11.51 7.66 15.36
N ASP A 381 10.51 6.85 15.69
CA ASP A 381 10.47 6.09 16.95
C ASP A 381 10.99 4.64 16.81
N ASN A 382 11.07 4.14 15.58
CA ASN A 382 11.45 2.78 15.26
C ASN A 382 12.90 2.74 14.76
N PRO A 383 13.88 2.23 15.53
CA PRO A 383 15.28 2.21 15.14
C PRO A 383 15.56 1.28 13.95
N GLY A 384 16.46 1.69 13.06
CA GLY A 384 16.90 0.90 11.91
C GLY A 384 17.04 1.73 10.64
N ASP A 385 17.31 1.04 9.53
CA ASP A 385 17.37 1.60 8.18
C ASP A 385 16.05 1.30 7.45
N TRP A 386 15.31 2.34 7.07
CA TRP A 386 13.94 2.24 6.58
C TRP A 386 13.82 2.74 5.15
N LEU A 387 13.26 1.90 4.28
CA LEU A 387 13.04 2.24 2.89
C LEU A 387 11.94 3.32 2.74
N LEU A 388 12.16 4.27 1.84
CA LEU A 388 11.17 5.20 1.29
C LEU A 388 11.21 5.08 -0.22
N HIS A 389 10.11 4.63 -0.84
CA HIS A 389 10.09 4.33 -2.27
C HIS A 389 8.73 4.58 -2.91
N CYS A 390 8.70 4.62 -4.24
CA CYS A 390 7.45 4.58 -4.98
C CYS A 390 6.88 3.16 -4.95
N HIS A 391 5.61 3.00 -4.60
CA HIS A 391 4.94 1.70 -4.61
C HIS A 391 4.24 1.38 -5.96
N MET A 392 4.45 2.18 -7.00
CA MET A 392 4.32 1.71 -8.37
C MET A 392 5.57 0.91 -8.68
N LEU A 393 5.45 -0.42 -8.75
CA LEU A 393 6.57 -1.34 -8.60
C LEU A 393 7.62 -1.22 -9.70
N GLU A 394 7.20 -0.88 -10.92
CA GLU A 394 8.10 -0.58 -12.04
C GLU A 394 8.88 0.71 -11.81
N HIS A 395 8.29 1.71 -11.16
CA HIS A 395 8.99 2.94 -10.81
C HIS A 395 10.04 2.70 -9.71
N SER A 396 9.67 1.93 -8.69
CA SER A 396 10.58 1.50 -7.64
C SER A 396 11.79 0.78 -8.23
N ALA A 397 11.55 -0.29 -9.00
CA ALA A 397 12.59 -1.06 -9.68
C ALA A 397 13.40 -0.22 -10.69
N GLY A 398 12.74 0.78 -11.29
CA GLY A 398 13.33 1.76 -12.22
C GLY A 398 14.18 2.85 -11.56
N GLY A 399 14.35 2.85 -10.22
CA GLY A 399 15.26 3.73 -9.51
C GLY A 399 14.64 4.64 -8.43
N MET A 400 13.31 4.58 -8.20
CA MET A 400 12.63 5.43 -7.20
C MET A 400 12.68 4.80 -5.81
N MET A 401 13.88 4.68 -5.24
CA MET A 401 14.14 4.16 -3.89
C MET A 401 15.18 5.03 -3.16
N THR A 402 14.96 5.25 -1.88
CA THR A 402 15.90 5.83 -0.94
C THR A 402 15.62 5.29 0.45
N TRP A 403 16.41 5.65 1.45
CA TRP A 403 16.23 5.14 2.80
C TRP A 403 16.52 6.20 3.86
N LEU A 404 16.02 5.97 5.05
CA LEU A 404 16.20 6.79 6.24
C LEU A 404 16.89 5.95 7.31
N ARG A 405 17.74 6.57 8.12
CA ARG A 405 18.31 5.95 9.32
C ARG A 405 17.66 6.53 10.57
N VAL A 406 17.27 5.66 11.50
CA VAL A 406 16.83 6.02 12.84
C VAL A 406 17.76 5.36 13.85
N ALA A 407 18.51 6.16 14.64
CA ALA A 407 19.53 5.69 15.59
C ALA A 407 19.27 6.17 17.03
#